data_c390d53e67eb3576fc92abb8336ba137
#
_entry.id   c390d53e67eb3576fc92abb8336ba137
#
_cell.length_a   1.000
_cell.length_b   1.000
_cell.length_c   1.000
_cell.angle_alpha   90.00
_cell.angle_beta   90.00
_cell.angle_gamma   90.00
#
_symmetry.space_group_name_H-M   'P 1'
#
loop_
_entity.id
_entity.type
_entity.pdbx_description
1 polymer ?
#
loop_
_entity_poly.entity_id
_entity_poly.type
_entity_poly.pdbx_seq_one_letter_code
_entity_poly.pdbx_strand_id
1 'polypeptide(L)'
;TKDPFKKISMLGPVQRDWLIDGVKKSDADFIFVVSSVNFMVPHVGGGAVRTTNKDDAWTVFYDEREKLINTFDQLKQPVFILTGDLHNSFAIKITDNVFEFASGPHNSNNHWASDEGGRPANGKFKYGPREVDILWSTFFLTDVPRTELKHPSYCVVQLNNVFNNPKVFGRANEPDQKRWVAFPRPQVVFQY
;
A
#
# COMPACT_ATOMS: atom_id res chain seq x y z
N THR A 1 16.63 -8.36 24.15
CA THR A 1 15.45 -7.64 24.68
C THR A 1 14.24 -8.09 23.90
N LYS A 2 13.25 -8.64 24.59
CA LYS A 2 11.95 -8.96 23.96
C LYS A 2 11.38 -7.64 23.50
N ASP A 3 11.10 -7.52 22.21
CA ASP A 3 10.44 -6.36 21.61
C ASP A 3 9.14 -6.12 22.38
N PRO A 4 9.02 -5.00 23.14
CA PRO A 4 7.84 -4.75 23.97
C PRO A 4 6.57 -4.58 23.13
N PHE A 5 6.70 -4.32 21.82
CA PHE A 5 5.60 -4.10 20.90
C PHE A 5 5.08 -5.37 20.24
N LYS A 6 5.78 -6.48 20.38
CA LYS A 6 5.48 -7.74 19.69
C LYS A 6 4.11 -8.32 20.01
N LYS A 7 3.53 -7.99 21.16
CA LYS A 7 2.24 -8.52 21.62
C LYS A 7 1.08 -7.54 21.50
N ILE A 8 1.32 -6.32 21.03
CA ILE A 8 0.26 -5.34 20.88
C ILE A 8 -0.40 -5.49 19.51
N SER A 9 -1.66 -5.08 19.43
CA SER A 9 -2.48 -5.14 18.23
C SER A 9 -2.94 -3.73 17.87
N MET A 10 -2.88 -3.39 16.59
CA MET A 10 -3.41 -2.13 16.07
C MET A 10 -4.93 -2.20 15.89
N LEU A 11 -5.43 -3.30 15.35
CA LEU A 11 -6.86 -3.48 15.04
C LEU A 11 -7.65 -4.08 16.21
N GLY A 12 -6.97 -4.79 17.09
CA GLY A 12 -7.62 -5.69 18.04
C GLY A 12 -8.19 -6.95 17.38
N PRO A 13 -8.54 -7.96 18.17
CA PRO A 13 -8.93 -9.25 17.61
C PRO A 13 -10.21 -9.19 16.77
N VAL A 14 -11.19 -8.40 17.18
CA VAL A 14 -12.49 -8.34 16.51
C VAL A 14 -12.37 -7.77 15.09
N GLN A 15 -11.74 -6.62 14.93
CA GLN A 15 -11.58 -5.97 13.63
C GLN A 15 -10.63 -6.75 12.74
N ARG A 16 -9.53 -7.25 13.29
CA ARG A 16 -8.58 -8.08 12.55
C ARG A 16 -9.25 -9.33 11.97
N ASP A 17 -9.98 -10.06 12.80
CA ASP A 17 -10.61 -11.32 12.40
C ASP A 17 -11.76 -11.06 11.40
N TRP A 18 -12.51 -9.97 11.57
CA TRP A 18 -13.48 -9.49 10.59
C TRP A 18 -12.83 -9.20 9.23
N LEU A 19 -11.69 -8.49 9.22
CA LEU A 19 -10.97 -8.19 7.98
C LEU A 19 -10.48 -9.47 7.29
N ILE A 20 -9.86 -10.38 8.05
CA ILE A 20 -9.35 -11.65 7.54
C ILE A 20 -10.49 -12.49 6.94
N ASP A 21 -11.61 -12.59 7.63
CA ASP A 21 -12.77 -13.32 7.17
C ASP A 21 -13.40 -12.69 5.93
N GLY A 22 -13.46 -11.37 5.89
CA GLY A 22 -14.02 -10.62 4.77
C GLY A 22 -13.21 -10.85 3.49
N VAL A 23 -11.88 -10.71 3.54
CA VAL A 23 -11.04 -10.90 2.35
C VAL A 23 -11.02 -12.34 1.87
N LYS A 24 -11.08 -13.33 2.79
CA LYS A 24 -11.13 -14.75 2.43
C LYS A 24 -12.44 -15.17 1.76
N LYS A 25 -13.54 -14.48 2.04
CA LYS A 25 -14.86 -14.75 1.47
C LYS A 25 -15.15 -13.95 0.22
N SER A 26 -14.28 -13.01 -0.13
CA SER A 26 -14.46 -12.15 -1.30
C SER A 26 -14.32 -12.96 -2.59
N ASP A 27 -15.22 -12.71 -3.54
CA ASP A 27 -15.20 -13.20 -4.92
C ASP A 27 -14.81 -12.11 -5.93
N ALA A 28 -14.39 -10.94 -5.45
CA ALA A 28 -13.94 -9.83 -6.28
C ALA A 28 -12.66 -10.16 -7.06
N ASP A 29 -12.43 -9.53 -8.20
CA ASP A 29 -11.20 -9.68 -9.00
C ASP A 29 -9.98 -9.06 -8.30
N PHE A 30 -10.19 -8.01 -7.50
CA PHE A 30 -9.16 -7.27 -6.79
C PHE A 30 -9.61 -6.96 -5.36
N ILE A 31 -8.68 -6.94 -4.44
CA ILE A 31 -8.93 -6.53 -3.05
C ILE A 31 -8.14 -5.26 -2.76
N PHE A 32 -8.86 -4.24 -2.28
CA PHE A 32 -8.26 -3.00 -1.81
C PHE A 32 -8.42 -2.89 -0.30
N VAL A 33 -7.30 -2.72 0.39
CA VAL A 33 -7.25 -2.47 1.83
C VAL A 33 -6.79 -1.04 2.05
N VAL A 34 -7.62 -0.22 2.67
CA VAL A 34 -7.27 1.17 2.98
C VAL A 34 -6.78 1.24 4.42
N SER A 35 -5.59 1.77 4.61
CA SER A 35 -4.99 1.99 5.91
C SER A 35 -4.54 3.45 6.04
N SER A 36 -4.79 4.06 7.19
CA SER A 36 -4.34 5.43 7.46
C SER A 36 -2.81 5.54 7.53
N VAL A 37 -2.12 4.47 7.91
CA VAL A 37 -0.66 4.43 8.07
C VAL A 37 -0.03 3.31 7.25
N ASN A 38 1.26 3.46 6.96
CA ASN A 38 2.01 2.57 6.08
C ASN A 38 2.31 1.21 6.72
N PHE A 39 2.32 0.19 5.87
CA PHE A 39 2.67 -1.17 6.28
C PHE A 39 4.17 -1.41 6.37
N MET A 40 4.93 -0.97 5.36
CA MET A 40 6.33 -1.41 5.21
C MET A 40 7.34 -0.34 5.52
N VAL A 41 7.06 0.92 5.24
CA VAL A 41 8.00 2.01 5.51
C VAL A 41 7.79 2.55 6.93
N PRO A 42 8.84 2.62 7.75
CA PRO A 42 8.73 3.17 9.09
C PRO A 42 8.63 4.69 9.05
N HIS A 43 7.99 5.26 10.06
CA HIS A 43 8.13 6.66 10.38
C HIS A 43 9.08 6.78 11.57
N VAL A 44 10.34 7.08 11.29
CA VAL A 44 11.39 7.20 12.30
C VAL A 44 11.46 8.64 12.75
N GLY A 45 10.57 9.03 13.64
CA GLY A 45 10.51 10.27 14.39
C GLY A 45 10.91 11.58 13.69
N GLY A 46 10.10 12.60 13.78
CA GLY A 46 10.50 13.98 13.53
C GLY A 46 11.08 14.61 14.81
N GLY A 47 12.16 15.37 14.74
CA GLY A 47 12.73 16.07 15.88
C GLY A 47 13.94 15.36 16.51
N ALA A 48 14.12 15.49 17.82
CA ALA A 48 15.34 15.08 18.52
C ALA A 48 15.54 13.55 18.64
N VAL A 49 14.53 12.73 18.37
CA VAL A 49 14.58 11.27 18.52
C VAL A 49 14.27 10.59 17.19
N ARG A 50 15.30 10.46 16.35
CA ARG A 50 15.18 9.88 15.00
C ARG A 50 15.37 8.37 14.93
N THR A 51 15.42 7.66 16.06
CA THR A 51 15.81 6.24 16.10
C THR A 51 14.68 5.30 16.47
N THR A 52 13.52 5.81 16.82
CA THR A 52 12.37 5.00 17.22
C THR A 52 11.20 5.22 16.26
N ASN A 53 10.56 4.13 15.85
CA ASN A 53 9.26 4.19 15.17
C ASN A 53 8.23 4.89 16.04
N LYS A 54 7.33 5.61 15.40
CA LYS A 54 6.09 6.02 16.05
C LYS A 54 5.25 4.79 16.35
N ASP A 55 4.63 4.78 17.50
CA ASP A 55 3.83 3.66 17.99
C ASP A 55 2.48 3.49 17.28
N ASP A 56 2.11 4.39 16.37
CA ASP A 56 0.95 4.31 15.48
C ASP A 56 1.26 3.68 14.10
N ALA A 57 2.51 3.28 13.84
CA ALA A 57 2.90 2.70 12.56
C ALA A 57 2.79 1.16 12.55
N TRP A 58 2.39 0.56 11.44
CA TRP A 58 2.40 -0.91 11.27
C TRP A 58 3.76 -1.56 11.48
N THR A 59 4.83 -0.80 11.28
CA THR A 59 6.19 -1.23 11.56
C THR A 59 6.50 -1.43 13.05
N VAL A 60 5.57 -1.10 13.94
CA VAL A 60 5.62 -1.39 15.38
C VAL A 60 4.81 -2.66 15.71
N PHE A 61 3.75 -2.95 14.97
CA PHE A 61 2.82 -4.06 15.19
C PHE A 61 3.17 -5.27 14.31
N TYR A 62 4.43 -5.71 14.34
CA TYR A 62 4.96 -6.70 13.39
C TYR A 62 4.15 -8.01 13.33
N ASP A 63 3.78 -8.58 14.46
CA ASP A 63 3.10 -9.88 14.46
C ASP A 63 1.73 -9.80 13.78
N GLU A 64 0.99 -8.73 14.01
CA GLU A 64 -0.32 -8.52 13.38
C GLU A 64 -0.16 -8.17 11.89
N ARG A 65 0.78 -7.29 11.57
CA ARG A 65 1.11 -6.95 10.18
C ARG A 65 1.48 -8.18 9.36
N GLU A 66 2.40 -9.01 9.86
CA GLU A 66 2.82 -10.22 9.17
C GLU A 66 1.69 -11.23 9.04
N LYS A 67 0.82 -11.34 10.05
CA LYS A 67 -0.38 -12.17 9.96
C LYS A 67 -1.30 -11.71 8.83
N LEU A 68 -1.52 -10.41 8.70
CA LEU A 68 -2.34 -9.83 7.62
C LEU A 68 -1.69 -10.07 6.25
N ILE A 69 -0.40 -9.72 6.09
CA ILE A 69 0.32 -9.90 4.83
C ILE A 69 0.31 -11.38 4.41
N ASN A 70 0.61 -12.30 5.32
CA ASN A 70 0.59 -13.73 5.01
C ASN A 70 -0.82 -14.23 4.65
N THR A 71 -1.86 -13.66 5.25
CA THR A 71 -3.24 -13.97 4.86
C THR A 71 -3.54 -13.45 3.46
N PHE A 72 -3.15 -12.22 3.15
CA PHE A 72 -3.37 -11.60 1.84
C PHE A 72 -2.60 -12.32 0.73
N ASP A 73 -1.37 -12.75 1.01
CA ASP A 73 -0.52 -13.45 0.06
C ASP A 73 -1.08 -14.84 -0.37
N GLN A 74 -1.90 -15.45 0.50
CA GLN A 74 -2.55 -16.73 0.22
C GLN A 74 -3.86 -16.63 -0.56
N LEU A 75 -4.34 -15.40 -0.81
CA LEU A 75 -5.57 -15.20 -1.59
C LEU A 75 -5.29 -15.44 -3.08
N LYS A 76 -6.35 -15.76 -3.81
CA LYS A 76 -6.28 -15.87 -5.28
C LYS A 76 -6.19 -14.51 -5.96
N GLN A 77 -6.82 -13.51 -5.34
CA GLN A 77 -6.88 -12.15 -5.82
C GLN A 77 -5.65 -11.38 -5.37
N PRO A 78 -5.11 -10.50 -6.21
CA PRO A 78 -4.09 -9.56 -5.77
C PRO A 78 -4.67 -8.55 -4.77
N VAL A 79 -3.85 -8.20 -3.78
CA VAL A 79 -4.22 -7.27 -2.73
C VAL A 79 -3.40 -5.99 -2.86
N PHE A 80 -4.10 -4.87 -2.93
CA PHE A 80 -3.54 -3.53 -2.99
C PHE A 80 -3.83 -2.78 -1.70
N ILE A 81 -2.79 -2.44 -0.96
CA ILE A 81 -2.89 -1.67 0.27
C ILE A 81 -2.69 -0.20 -0.10
N LEU A 82 -3.70 0.63 0.15
CA LEU A 82 -3.66 2.06 -0.09
C LEU A 82 -3.38 2.76 1.23
N THR A 83 -2.31 3.55 1.28
CA THR A 83 -1.86 4.18 2.51
C THR A 83 -1.58 5.67 2.35
N GLY A 84 -1.46 6.37 3.45
CA GLY A 84 -1.12 7.78 3.56
C GLY A 84 -0.12 8.02 4.69
N ASP A 85 -0.28 9.12 5.44
CA ASP A 85 0.48 9.53 6.62
C ASP A 85 1.93 9.93 6.35
N LEU A 86 2.71 9.08 5.71
CA LEU A 86 4.06 9.46 5.31
C LEU A 86 4.03 10.54 4.24
N HIS A 87 4.95 11.47 4.37
CA HIS A 87 5.02 12.65 3.50
C HIS A 87 5.81 12.37 2.21
N ASN A 88 5.75 11.14 1.71
CA ASN A 88 6.25 10.74 0.40
C ASN A 88 5.30 9.74 -0.24
N SER A 89 5.27 9.74 -1.55
CA SER A 89 4.56 8.72 -2.32
C SER A 89 5.51 7.59 -2.69
N PHE A 90 4.98 6.38 -2.72
CA PHE A 90 5.74 5.22 -3.15
C PHE A 90 4.84 4.06 -3.59
N ALA A 91 5.42 3.17 -4.38
CA ALA A 91 4.86 1.89 -4.76
C ALA A 91 5.81 0.78 -4.31
N ILE A 92 5.31 -0.17 -3.54
CA ILE A 92 6.09 -1.27 -2.97
C ILE A 92 5.44 -2.60 -3.35
N LYS A 93 6.27 -3.53 -3.82
CA LYS A 93 5.92 -4.93 -3.92
C LYS A 93 6.31 -5.62 -2.61
N ILE A 94 5.33 -6.05 -1.83
CA ILE A 94 5.55 -6.74 -0.55
C ILE A 94 5.77 -8.22 -0.79
N THR A 95 4.91 -8.83 -1.63
CA THR A 95 5.01 -10.22 -2.11
C THR A 95 4.63 -10.25 -3.59
N ASP A 96 4.54 -11.44 -4.19
CA ASP A 96 4.04 -11.55 -5.56
C ASP A 96 2.54 -11.20 -5.69
N ASN A 97 1.80 -11.23 -4.59
CA ASN A 97 0.36 -10.98 -4.56
C ASN A 97 -0.07 -9.75 -3.75
N VAL A 98 0.83 -9.14 -2.98
CA VAL A 98 0.52 -8.01 -2.09
C VAL A 98 1.38 -6.81 -2.43
N PHE A 99 0.72 -5.68 -2.63
CA PHE A 99 1.37 -4.41 -2.98
C PHE A 99 0.90 -3.29 -2.07
N GLU A 100 1.76 -2.32 -1.79
CA GLU A 100 1.42 -1.11 -1.05
C GLU A 100 1.66 0.12 -1.92
N PHE A 101 0.67 1.01 -1.93
CA PHE A 101 0.72 2.29 -2.63
C PHE A 101 0.42 3.41 -1.65
N ALA A 102 1.41 4.24 -1.37
CA ALA A 102 1.26 5.42 -0.54
C ALA A 102 1.15 6.67 -1.39
N SER A 103 0.35 7.61 -0.95
CA SER A 103 0.16 8.90 -1.61
C SER A 103 0.24 10.04 -0.60
N GLY A 104 1.11 10.99 -0.86
CA GLY A 104 1.27 12.19 -0.04
C GLY A 104 2.61 12.89 -0.23
N PRO A 105 2.77 14.06 0.36
CA PRO A 105 1.74 14.85 1.03
C PRO A 105 0.89 15.63 0.03
N HIS A 106 -0.32 16.03 0.43
CA HIS A 106 -1.14 16.97 -0.38
C HIS A 106 -0.75 18.42 -0.14
N ASN A 107 -0.47 18.78 1.11
CA ASN A 107 -0.17 20.14 1.52
C ASN A 107 0.78 20.18 2.73
N SER A 108 1.87 19.44 2.67
CA SER A 108 2.90 19.43 3.70
C SER A 108 4.28 19.28 3.05
N ASN A 109 5.33 19.40 3.84
CA ASN A 109 6.67 19.09 3.37
C ASN A 109 6.87 17.59 3.27
N ASN A 110 7.65 17.14 2.28
CA ASN A 110 8.08 15.76 2.21
C ASN A 110 9.04 15.41 3.36
N HIS A 111 9.19 14.13 3.61
CA HIS A 111 10.20 13.60 4.52
C HIS A 111 11.54 13.40 3.81
N TRP A 112 12.62 13.49 4.57
CA TRP A 112 13.89 12.93 4.14
C TRP A 112 13.86 11.40 4.22
N ALA A 113 14.68 10.74 3.42
CA ALA A 113 14.85 9.29 3.49
C ALA A 113 15.22 8.80 4.89
N SER A 114 15.98 9.58 5.66
CA SER A 114 16.32 9.26 7.05
C SER A 114 15.11 9.23 7.99
N ASP A 115 14.07 10.00 7.71
CA ASP A 115 12.83 10.00 8.48
C ASP A 115 11.97 8.74 8.18
N GLU A 116 12.31 8.04 7.11
CA GLU A 116 11.65 6.81 6.62
C GLU A 116 12.58 5.58 6.69
N GLY A 117 13.38 5.49 7.73
CA GLY A 117 14.28 4.37 7.99
C GLY A 117 15.47 4.26 7.04
N GLY A 118 15.80 5.32 6.31
CA GLY A 118 16.90 5.32 5.34
C GLY A 118 16.60 4.49 4.09
N ARG A 119 15.33 4.33 3.73
CA ARG A 119 14.95 3.57 2.54
C ARG A 119 15.57 4.14 1.27
N PRO A 120 15.87 3.31 0.27
CA PRO A 120 16.29 3.80 -1.05
C PRO A 120 15.10 4.40 -1.82
N ALA A 121 15.40 5.07 -2.93
CA ALA A 121 14.39 5.53 -3.89
C ALA A 121 13.64 4.37 -4.54
N ASN A 122 14.37 3.31 -4.87
CA ASN A 122 13.86 2.07 -5.43
C ASN A 122 14.79 0.91 -5.06
N GLY A 123 14.34 -0.32 -5.31
CA GLY A 123 15.09 -1.54 -5.03
C GLY A 123 14.78 -2.14 -3.65
N LYS A 124 15.64 -3.04 -3.20
CA LYS A 124 15.44 -3.80 -1.97
C LYS A 124 15.49 -2.91 -0.73
N PHE A 125 14.51 -3.10 0.14
CA PHE A 125 14.44 -2.45 1.43
C PHE A 125 14.02 -3.43 2.51
N LYS A 126 14.75 -3.44 3.61
CA LYS A 126 14.43 -4.28 4.76
C LYS A 126 14.28 -3.45 6.00
N TYR A 127 13.10 -3.53 6.60
CA TYR A 127 12.85 -2.95 7.91
C TYR A 127 12.02 -3.93 8.75
N GLY A 128 12.62 -4.43 9.84
CA GLY A 128 12.04 -5.53 10.60
C GLY A 128 12.23 -6.90 9.93
N PRO A 129 11.25 -7.83 10.02
CA PRO A 129 11.41 -9.21 9.58
C PRO A 129 11.37 -9.38 8.05
N ARG A 130 10.74 -8.48 7.32
CA ARG A 130 10.45 -8.63 5.89
C ARG A 130 11.33 -7.72 5.04
N GLU A 131 11.83 -8.25 3.94
CA GLU A 131 12.41 -7.49 2.84
C GLU A 131 11.35 -7.29 1.74
N VAL A 132 11.33 -6.12 1.13
CA VAL A 132 10.40 -5.72 0.07
C VAL A 132 11.13 -5.08 -1.10
N ASP A 133 10.44 -4.94 -2.23
CA ASP A 133 10.92 -4.19 -3.38
C ASP A 133 10.18 -2.85 -3.48
N ILE A 134 10.90 -1.74 -3.32
CA ILE A 134 10.39 -0.42 -3.67
C ILE A 134 10.48 -0.29 -5.19
N LEU A 135 9.34 -0.21 -5.85
CA LEU A 135 9.24 -0.12 -7.30
C LEU A 135 9.48 1.31 -7.79
N TRP A 136 8.99 2.26 -7.02
CA TRP A 136 9.11 3.69 -7.26
C TRP A 136 8.83 4.46 -5.99
N SER A 137 9.42 5.65 -5.84
CA SER A 137 9.04 6.60 -4.79
C SER A 137 9.49 8.02 -5.11
N THR A 138 8.83 9.00 -4.50
CA THR A 138 9.48 10.28 -4.23
C THR A 138 10.61 10.04 -3.26
N PHE A 139 11.71 10.77 -3.43
CA PHE A 139 12.92 10.53 -2.64
C PHE A 139 13.69 11.82 -2.42
N PHE A 140 13.98 12.10 -1.16
CA PHE A 140 14.76 13.27 -0.76
C PHE A 140 15.91 12.84 0.13
N LEU A 141 17.10 13.30 -0.21
CA LEU A 141 18.29 13.15 0.61
C LEU A 141 18.25 14.10 1.82
N THR A 142 19.03 13.80 2.85
CA THR A 142 19.08 14.61 4.08
C THR A 142 19.78 15.96 3.93
N ASP A 143 20.50 16.19 2.83
CA ASP A 143 21.17 17.43 2.48
C ASP A 143 20.26 18.44 1.77
N VAL A 144 19.08 18.03 1.34
CA VAL A 144 18.08 18.93 0.76
C VAL A 144 17.42 19.74 1.87
N PRO A 145 17.41 21.08 1.79
CA PRO A 145 16.76 21.92 2.79
C PRO A 145 15.27 21.58 2.94
N ARG A 146 14.74 21.56 4.18
CA ARG A 146 13.33 21.27 4.42
C ARG A 146 12.37 22.21 3.71
N THR A 147 12.78 23.44 3.46
CA THR A 147 11.99 24.44 2.73
C THR A 147 11.80 24.09 1.26
N GLU A 148 12.67 23.23 0.71
CA GLU A 148 12.64 22.76 -0.68
C GLU A 148 11.92 21.39 -0.81
N LEU A 149 11.61 20.75 0.31
CA LEU A 149 10.88 19.48 0.34
C LEU A 149 9.39 19.69 0.12
N LYS A 150 9.01 20.26 -1.03
CA LYS A 150 7.62 20.57 -1.38
C LYS A 150 7.25 19.90 -2.70
N HIS A 151 6.98 18.62 -2.63
CA HIS A 151 6.55 17.86 -3.78
C HIS A 151 5.20 17.18 -3.49
N PRO A 152 4.09 17.94 -3.50
CA PRO A 152 2.77 17.38 -3.27
C PRO A 152 2.42 16.41 -4.39
N SER A 153 1.79 15.31 -4.02
CA SER A 153 1.39 14.29 -4.98
C SER A 153 0.09 13.60 -4.56
N TYR A 154 -0.57 13.02 -5.55
CA TYR A 154 -1.73 12.17 -5.37
C TYR A 154 -1.62 10.97 -6.29
N CYS A 155 -2.38 9.94 -5.99
CA CYS A 155 -2.42 8.74 -6.81
C CYS A 155 -3.83 8.53 -7.37
N VAL A 156 -3.92 8.32 -8.68
CA VAL A 156 -5.15 7.90 -9.34
C VAL A 156 -5.12 6.40 -9.51
N VAL A 157 -6.14 5.72 -9.01
CA VAL A 157 -6.33 4.28 -9.18
C VAL A 157 -7.41 4.05 -10.23
N GLN A 158 -7.03 3.48 -11.36
CA GLN A 158 -7.93 3.16 -12.45
C GLN A 158 -8.15 1.65 -12.53
N LEU A 159 -9.42 1.24 -12.52
CA LEU A 159 -9.84 -0.14 -12.71
C LEU A 159 -10.38 -0.32 -14.13
N ASN A 160 -9.74 -1.22 -14.88
CA ASN A 160 -10.19 -1.60 -16.21
C ASN A 160 -10.69 -3.04 -16.17
N ASN A 161 -12.00 -3.20 -16.15
CA ASN A 161 -12.64 -4.51 -16.20
C ASN A 161 -12.85 -4.99 -17.62
N VAL A 162 -12.87 -6.32 -17.78
CA VAL A 162 -13.34 -6.97 -18.99
C VAL A 162 -14.87 -6.93 -18.97
N PHE A 163 -15.45 -5.98 -19.69
CA PHE A 163 -16.90 -5.92 -19.84
C PHE A 163 -17.37 -6.88 -20.94
N ASN A 164 -17.68 -8.09 -20.57
CA ASN A 164 -18.29 -9.06 -21.45
C ASN A 164 -19.80 -9.23 -21.15
N ASN A 165 -20.43 -8.20 -20.56
CA ASN A 165 -21.85 -8.26 -20.22
C ASN A 165 -22.69 -7.49 -21.25
N PRO A 166 -23.31 -8.19 -22.21
CA PRO A 166 -24.18 -7.56 -23.20
C PRO A 166 -25.40 -6.85 -22.57
N LYS A 167 -25.75 -7.18 -21.31
CA LYS A 167 -26.89 -6.56 -20.61
C LYS A 167 -26.57 -5.14 -20.10
N VAL A 168 -25.30 -4.79 -19.86
CA VAL A 168 -24.93 -3.47 -19.33
C VAL A 168 -24.86 -2.40 -20.42
N PHE A 169 -24.63 -2.81 -21.66
CA PHE A 169 -24.49 -1.91 -22.80
C PHE A 169 -25.42 -2.32 -23.97
N GLY A 170 -26.33 -3.24 -23.70
CA GLY A 170 -27.09 -3.91 -24.73
C GLY A 170 -28.17 -3.06 -25.34
N ARG A 171 -28.16 -2.95 -26.63
CA ARG A 171 -29.40 -3.12 -27.37
C ARG A 171 -29.65 -4.62 -27.42
N ALA A 172 -30.69 -5.09 -26.77
CA ALA A 172 -31.00 -6.52 -26.58
C ALA A 172 -31.15 -7.33 -27.87
N ASN A 173 -31.07 -6.68 -29.02
CA ASN A 173 -31.41 -7.23 -30.32
C ASN A 173 -30.26 -7.28 -31.35
N GLU A 174 -29.02 -7.07 -30.91
CA GLU A 174 -27.85 -7.20 -31.78
C GLU A 174 -26.91 -8.31 -31.28
N PRO A 175 -27.15 -9.58 -31.64
CA PRO A 175 -26.40 -10.72 -31.13
C PRO A 175 -24.94 -10.78 -31.60
N ASP A 176 -24.54 -10.01 -32.62
CA ASP A 176 -23.26 -10.13 -33.27
C ASP A 176 -22.30 -8.95 -33.08
N GLN A 177 -22.62 -7.98 -32.26
CA GLN A 177 -21.63 -6.97 -31.91
C GLN A 177 -20.60 -7.56 -30.96
N LYS A 178 -19.56 -8.17 -31.52
CA LYS A 178 -18.29 -8.46 -30.81
C LYS A 178 -17.75 -7.12 -30.33
N ARG A 179 -18.00 -6.79 -29.07
CA ARG A 179 -17.35 -5.62 -28.48
C ARG A 179 -15.89 -5.91 -28.34
N TRP A 180 -15.10 -5.04 -28.88
CA TRP A 180 -13.67 -5.01 -28.65
C TRP A 180 -13.46 -4.70 -27.17
N VAL A 181 -13.01 -5.68 -26.43
CA VAL A 181 -12.56 -5.47 -25.05
C VAL A 181 -11.14 -4.97 -25.14
N ALA A 182 -10.89 -3.75 -24.72
CA ALA A 182 -9.56 -3.16 -24.77
C ALA A 182 -8.55 -3.95 -23.90
N PHE A 183 -9.05 -4.70 -22.92
CA PHE A 183 -8.24 -5.47 -22.00
C PHE A 183 -8.78 -6.91 -21.92
N PRO A 184 -7.98 -7.92 -22.27
CA PRO A 184 -8.37 -9.33 -22.21
C PRO A 184 -8.50 -9.86 -20.78
N ARG A 185 -7.95 -9.12 -19.80
CA ARG A 185 -8.01 -9.43 -18.36
C ARG A 185 -8.27 -8.15 -17.58
N PRO A 186 -8.89 -8.23 -16.39
CA PRO A 186 -8.99 -7.10 -15.49
C PRO A 186 -7.62 -6.51 -15.16
N GLN A 187 -7.54 -5.19 -15.10
CA GLN A 187 -6.30 -4.46 -14.82
C GLN A 187 -6.53 -3.38 -13.77
N VAL A 188 -5.50 -3.14 -12.97
CA VAL A 188 -5.40 -2.00 -12.07
C VAL A 188 -4.19 -1.16 -12.50
N VAL A 189 -4.41 0.14 -12.66
CA VAL A 189 -3.35 1.10 -13.01
C VAL A 189 -3.26 2.13 -11.90
N PHE A 190 -2.04 2.34 -11.39
CA PHE A 190 -1.73 3.36 -10.40
C PHE A 190 -0.90 4.45 -11.09
N GLN A 191 -1.36 5.70 -10.99
CA GLN A 191 -0.70 6.88 -11.57
C GLN A 191 -0.43 7.92 -10.49
N TYR A 192 0.82 8.31 -10.34
CA TYR A 192 1.28 9.36 -9.43
C TYR A 192 1.58 10.65 -10.16
#